data_9ec8f2a5539381bae6f6aac7fc980cc6
#
_entry.id   9ec8f2a5539381bae6f6aac7fc980cc6
#
_cell.length_a   1.000
_cell.length_b   1.000
_cell.length_c   1.000
_cell.angle_alpha   90.00
_cell.angle_beta   90.00
_cell.angle_gamma   90.00
#
_symmetry.space_group_name_H-M   'P 1'
#
loop_
_entity.id
_entity.type
_entity.pdbx_description
1 polymer ?
#
loop_
_entity_poly.entity_id
_entity_poly.type
_entity_poly.pdbx_seq_one_letter_code
_entity_poly.pdbx_strand_id
1 'polypeptide(L)'
;MSAITIYTDGSARGNPGPGGYGIVLISGPHRKEMSQGYRLTTNNRMELMGVCVALEALKIENSDVVIYSDSKYVVDAVEKGWVFGWERRLFRGKKNPDLWIRFLRAYRRHNVRFVWVKGQAETKENNRCDQLAVAAANGTALPEDTGYQGEN
;
A
#
# COMPACT_ATOMS: atom_id res chain seq x y z
N MET A 1 -20.54 6.91 11.96
CA MET A 1 -19.20 6.90 11.35
C MET A 1 -18.57 5.56 11.53
N SER A 2 -18.20 4.97 10.44
CA SER A 2 -17.55 3.67 10.48
C SER A 2 -16.06 3.86 10.72
N ALA A 3 -15.54 3.14 11.69
CA ALA A 3 -14.09 3.02 11.85
C ALA A 3 -13.62 1.85 11.01
N ILE A 4 -12.64 2.09 10.17
CA ILE A 4 -12.12 1.07 9.26
C ILE A 4 -10.67 0.81 9.61
N THR A 5 -10.32 -0.45 9.71
CA THR A 5 -8.95 -0.86 9.97
C THR A 5 -8.42 -1.57 8.72
N ILE A 6 -7.27 -1.14 8.26
CA ILE A 6 -6.62 -1.71 7.08
C ILE A 6 -5.24 -2.20 7.48
N TYR A 7 -4.90 -3.41 7.03
CA TYR A 7 -3.56 -3.96 7.13
C TYR A 7 -3.06 -4.17 5.72
N THR A 8 -1.82 -3.80 5.46
CA THR A 8 -1.22 -3.97 4.13
C THR A 8 0.20 -4.50 4.25
N ASP A 9 0.62 -5.19 3.21
CA ASP A 9 2.02 -5.58 3.04
C ASP A 9 2.31 -5.67 1.55
N GLY A 10 3.58 -5.53 1.20
CA GLY A 10 4.03 -5.65 -0.17
C GLY A 10 5.41 -6.25 -0.21
N SER A 11 5.71 -6.97 -1.27
CA SER A 11 7.02 -7.56 -1.43
C SER A 11 7.34 -7.75 -2.91
N ALA A 12 8.63 -7.83 -3.21
CA ALA A 12 9.10 -8.17 -4.56
C ALA A 12 10.32 -9.05 -4.41
N ARG A 13 10.35 -10.12 -5.20
CA ARG A 13 11.50 -11.02 -5.22
C ARG A 13 12.56 -10.43 -6.13
N GLY A 14 13.79 -10.26 -5.60
CA GLY A 14 14.88 -9.68 -6.36
C GLY A 14 14.85 -8.17 -6.51
N ASN A 15 13.86 -7.50 -6.07
CA ASN A 15 13.66 -6.06 -5.90
C ASN A 15 14.56 -5.20 -6.81
N PRO A 16 14.30 -5.05 -8.14
CA PRO A 16 13.03 -5.37 -8.78
C PRO A 16 12.90 -6.85 -9.15
N GLY A 17 11.64 -7.26 -9.32
CA GLY A 17 11.31 -8.60 -9.70
C GLY A 17 9.81 -8.81 -9.59
N PRO A 18 9.35 -10.08 -9.66
CA PRO A 18 7.94 -10.34 -9.43
C PRO A 18 7.55 -9.91 -8.02
N GLY A 19 6.44 -9.20 -7.91
CA GLY A 19 6.00 -8.70 -6.62
C GLY A 19 4.50 -8.75 -6.47
N GLY A 20 4.04 -8.45 -5.26
CA GLY A 20 2.62 -8.41 -4.97
C GLY A 20 2.33 -7.67 -3.70
N TYR A 21 1.05 -7.36 -3.51
CA TYR A 21 0.57 -6.78 -2.25
C TYR A 21 -0.54 -7.63 -1.67
N GLY A 22 -0.71 -7.52 -0.37
CA GLY A 22 -1.80 -8.14 0.36
C GLY A 22 -2.47 -7.12 1.24
N ILE A 23 -3.77 -7.23 1.36
CA ILE A 23 -4.61 -6.29 2.11
C ILE A 23 -5.61 -7.08 2.94
N VAL A 24 -5.79 -6.68 4.19
CA VAL A 24 -6.94 -7.10 5.00
C VAL A 24 -7.66 -5.83 5.43
N LEU A 25 -8.94 -5.76 5.11
CA LEU A 25 -9.78 -4.60 5.39
C LEU A 25 -10.90 -5.03 6.32
N ILE A 26 -11.02 -4.35 7.47
CA ILE A 26 -12.00 -4.71 8.48
C ILE A 26 -12.88 -3.51 8.77
N SER A 27 -14.20 -3.73 8.71
CA SER A 27 -15.19 -2.71 9.02
C SER A 27 -16.30 -3.40 9.83
N GLY A 28 -16.27 -3.19 11.16
CA GLY A 28 -17.21 -3.88 12.04
C GLY A 28 -17.09 -5.39 11.92
N PRO A 29 -18.19 -6.10 11.62
CA PRO A 29 -18.13 -7.56 11.46
C PRO A 29 -17.63 -7.99 10.09
N HIS A 30 -17.39 -7.06 9.17
CA HIS A 30 -16.99 -7.39 7.81
C HIS A 30 -15.48 -7.40 7.69
N ARG A 31 -14.98 -8.43 7.00
CA ARG A 31 -13.55 -8.60 6.76
C ARG A 31 -13.35 -8.99 5.30
N LYS A 32 -12.45 -8.30 4.62
CA LYS A 32 -12.18 -8.56 3.21
C LYS A 32 -10.68 -8.67 2.97
N GLU A 33 -10.29 -9.67 2.20
CA GLU A 33 -8.90 -9.82 1.75
C GLU A 33 -8.79 -9.45 0.29
N MET A 34 -7.69 -8.79 -0.07
CA MET A 34 -7.40 -8.44 -1.46
C MET A 34 -5.92 -8.65 -1.70
N SER A 35 -5.58 -9.02 -2.92
CA SER A 35 -4.18 -9.18 -3.31
C SER A 35 -4.04 -9.07 -4.81
N GLN A 36 -2.84 -8.75 -5.26
CA GLN A 36 -2.53 -8.69 -6.69
C GLN A 36 -1.01 -8.79 -6.84
N GLY A 37 -0.58 -9.53 -7.85
CA GLY A 37 0.82 -9.65 -8.21
C GLY A 37 1.13 -8.98 -9.52
N TYR A 38 2.42 -8.66 -9.72
CA TYR A 38 2.92 -8.03 -10.93
C TYR A 38 4.23 -8.68 -11.34
N ARG A 39 4.47 -8.69 -12.65
CA ARG A 39 5.60 -9.40 -13.24
C ARG A 39 6.94 -8.78 -12.88
N LEU A 40 7.01 -7.44 -12.85
CA LEU A 40 8.24 -6.72 -12.53
C LEU A 40 7.89 -5.43 -11.80
N THR A 41 8.32 -5.35 -10.55
CA THR A 41 8.01 -4.20 -9.69
C THR A 41 9.02 -4.14 -8.55
N THR A 42 8.77 -3.29 -7.56
CA THR A 42 9.66 -3.15 -6.40
C THR A 42 8.87 -3.29 -5.11
N ASN A 43 9.59 -3.53 -4.01
CA ASN A 43 8.98 -3.57 -2.69
C ASN A 43 8.21 -2.29 -2.40
N ASN A 44 8.83 -1.15 -2.63
CA ASN A 44 8.20 0.14 -2.29
C ASN A 44 6.95 0.38 -3.11
N ARG A 45 6.95 0.00 -4.40
CA ARG A 45 5.75 0.14 -5.21
C ARG A 45 4.62 -0.73 -4.69
N MET A 46 4.93 -1.97 -4.28
CA MET A 46 3.90 -2.87 -3.78
C MET A 46 3.35 -2.42 -2.43
N GLU A 47 4.20 -1.90 -1.55
CA GLU A 47 3.75 -1.33 -0.29
C GLU A 47 2.80 -0.15 -0.52
N LEU A 48 3.18 0.76 -1.41
CA LEU A 48 2.38 1.95 -1.69
C LEU A 48 1.11 1.61 -2.46
N MET A 49 1.22 0.75 -3.47
CA MET A 49 0.06 0.36 -4.28
C MET A 49 -0.99 -0.35 -3.43
N GLY A 50 -0.58 -1.21 -2.50
CA GLY A 50 -1.51 -1.85 -1.60
C GLY A 50 -2.34 -0.84 -0.82
N VAL A 51 -1.71 0.22 -0.34
CA VAL A 51 -2.42 1.28 0.38
C VAL A 51 -3.40 2.00 -0.54
N CYS A 52 -2.97 2.32 -1.77
CA CYS A 52 -3.86 2.97 -2.75
C CYS A 52 -5.11 2.13 -3.00
N VAL A 53 -4.91 0.84 -3.28
CA VAL A 53 -6.03 -0.05 -3.60
C VAL A 53 -6.96 -0.20 -2.40
N ALA A 54 -6.40 -0.30 -1.20
CA ALA A 54 -7.21 -0.44 0.01
C ALA A 54 -8.10 0.78 0.21
N LEU A 55 -7.54 1.98 0.08
CA LEU A 55 -8.31 3.22 0.23
C LEU A 55 -9.36 3.36 -0.88
N GLU A 56 -9.00 2.99 -2.10
CA GLU A 56 -9.92 3.07 -3.23
C GLU A 56 -11.10 2.10 -3.09
N ALA A 57 -10.93 1.03 -2.32
CA ALA A 57 -11.99 0.05 -2.10
C ALA A 57 -13.07 0.56 -1.15
N LEU A 58 -12.82 1.64 -0.42
CA LEU A 58 -13.78 2.18 0.53
C LEU A 58 -14.90 2.90 -0.21
N LYS A 59 -16.13 2.53 0.11
CA LYS A 59 -17.30 3.05 -0.63
C LYS A 59 -17.88 4.30 -0.01
N ILE A 60 -17.63 4.54 1.28
CA ILE A 60 -18.20 5.67 2.01
C ILE A 60 -17.10 6.69 2.24
N GLU A 61 -17.35 7.93 1.80
CA GLU A 61 -16.36 9.01 1.97
C GLU A 61 -16.33 9.49 3.41
N ASN A 62 -15.24 10.14 3.77
CA ASN A 62 -15.03 10.68 5.10
C ASN A 62 -15.04 9.61 6.18
N SER A 63 -14.60 8.41 5.83
CA SER A 63 -14.44 7.35 6.81
C SER A 63 -13.21 7.61 7.68
N ASP A 64 -13.27 7.17 8.93
CA ASP A 64 -12.11 7.18 9.81
C ASP A 64 -11.33 5.89 9.56
N VAL A 65 -10.08 6.01 9.13
CA VAL A 65 -9.29 4.87 8.67
C VAL A 65 -7.96 4.83 9.40
N VAL A 66 -7.61 3.66 9.89
CA VAL A 66 -6.28 3.39 10.44
C VAL A 66 -5.63 2.34 9.57
N ILE A 67 -4.43 2.63 9.08
CA ILE A 67 -3.67 1.70 8.24
C ILE A 67 -2.43 1.24 8.99
N TYR A 68 -2.30 -0.06 9.16
CA TYR A 68 -1.14 -0.69 9.78
C TYR A 68 -0.21 -1.17 8.67
N SER A 69 1.03 -0.72 8.70
CA SER A 69 2.02 -1.05 7.68
C SER A 69 3.40 -1.15 8.31
N ASP A 70 4.23 -2.05 7.83
CA ASP A 70 5.63 -2.14 8.25
C ASP A 70 6.56 -1.35 7.32
N SER A 71 6.01 -0.66 6.34
CA SER A 71 6.80 0.12 5.39
C SER A 71 7.08 1.51 5.92
N LYS A 72 8.29 1.75 6.38
CA LYS A 72 8.67 3.10 6.78
C LYS A 72 8.65 4.06 5.60
N TYR A 73 8.91 3.54 4.39
CA TYR A 73 8.82 4.35 3.19
C TYR A 73 7.45 5.03 3.07
N VAL A 74 6.38 4.28 3.30
CA VAL A 74 5.02 4.82 3.20
C VAL A 74 4.63 5.58 4.45
N VAL A 75 4.80 4.97 5.61
CA VAL A 75 4.32 5.53 6.87
C VAL A 75 4.99 6.88 7.16
N ASP A 76 6.32 6.95 7.04
CA ASP A 76 7.03 8.18 7.35
C ASP A 76 6.73 9.28 6.35
N ALA A 77 6.58 8.95 5.07
CA ALA A 77 6.27 9.96 4.06
C ALA A 77 4.97 10.69 4.38
N VAL A 78 4.01 9.98 4.94
CA VAL A 78 2.70 10.57 5.25
C VAL A 78 2.69 11.16 6.66
N GLU A 79 3.09 10.39 7.67
CA GLU A 79 2.95 10.83 9.06
C GLU A 79 3.91 11.95 9.42
N LYS A 80 5.08 11.98 8.78
CA LYS A 80 6.01 13.10 8.95
C LYS A 80 5.76 14.24 7.98
N GLY A 81 4.77 14.07 7.10
CA GLY A 81 4.34 15.12 6.19
C GLY A 81 5.22 15.36 4.98
N TRP A 82 6.21 14.49 4.73
CA TRP A 82 7.16 14.69 3.64
C TRP A 82 6.48 14.69 2.27
N VAL A 83 5.46 13.85 2.09
CA VAL A 83 4.80 13.71 0.79
C VAL A 83 4.15 15.01 0.34
N PHE A 84 3.70 15.83 1.27
CA PHE A 84 3.05 17.10 0.92
C PHE A 84 4.05 18.11 0.38
N GLY A 85 5.28 18.08 0.89
CA GLY A 85 6.36 18.86 0.31
C GLY A 85 6.76 18.38 -1.07
N TRP A 86 6.81 17.06 -1.24
CA TRP A 86 7.11 16.48 -2.55
C TRP A 86 6.06 16.89 -3.58
N GLU A 87 4.81 16.88 -3.18
CA GLU A 87 3.71 17.28 -4.07
C GLU A 87 3.86 18.73 -4.51
N ARG A 88 4.21 19.63 -3.61
CA ARG A 88 4.41 21.03 -3.95
C ARG A 88 5.53 21.22 -4.96
N ARG A 89 6.49 20.28 -5.00
CA ARG A 89 7.59 20.29 -5.96
C ARG A 89 7.33 19.39 -7.15
N LEU A 90 6.08 18.98 -7.36
CA LEU A 90 5.64 18.11 -8.46
C LEU A 90 6.42 16.80 -8.49
N PHE A 91 6.77 16.30 -7.30
CA PHE A 91 7.51 15.04 -7.11
C PHE A 91 8.85 15.00 -7.82
N ARG A 92 9.42 16.17 -8.11
CA ARG A 92 10.70 16.27 -8.79
C ARG A 92 11.77 15.56 -7.96
N GLY A 93 12.50 14.64 -8.63
CA GLY A 93 13.55 13.88 -7.98
C GLY A 93 13.04 12.74 -7.07
N LYS A 94 11.75 12.48 -7.07
CA LYS A 94 11.18 11.42 -6.24
C LYS A 94 10.75 10.25 -7.08
N LYS A 95 10.87 9.04 -6.51
CA LYS A 95 10.43 7.82 -7.18
C LYS A 95 8.94 7.63 -6.97
N ASN A 96 8.32 6.89 -7.87
CA ASN A 96 6.93 6.46 -7.78
C ASN A 96 5.93 7.62 -7.74
N PRO A 97 6.12 8.67 -8.54
CA PRO A 97 5.19 9.79 -8.51
C PRO A 97 3.78 9.39 -8.91
N ASP A 98 3.63 8.43 -9.82
CA ASP A 98 2.33 7.93 -10.25
C ASP A 98 1.53 7.39 -9.06
N LEU A 99 2.17 6.59 -8.21
CA LEU A 99 1.51 6.01 -7.07
C LEU A 99 1.26 7.03 -5.96
N TRP A 100 2.18 7.98 -5.76
CA TRP A 100 1.98 9.01 -4.75
C TRP A 100 0.84 9.94 -5.12
N ILE A 101 0.70 10.28 -6.39
CA ILE A 101 -0.42 11.10 -6.87
C ILE A 101 -1.73 10.35 -6.64
N ARG A 102 -1.76 9.06 -7.01
CA ARG A 102 -2.93 8.20 -6.80
C ARG A 102 -3.27 8.09 -5.32
N PHE A 103 -2.25 7.91 -4.49
CA PHE A 103 -2.44 7.83 -3.04
C PHE A 103 -3.09 9.09 -2.49
N LEU A 104 -2.55 10.27 -2.83
CA LEU A 104 -3.06 11.51 -2.28
C LEU A 104 -4.51 11.75 -2.67
N ARG A 105 -4.89 11.37 -3.88
CA ARG A 105 -6.28 11.47 -4.33
C ARG A 105 -7.21 10.66 -3.43
N ALA A 106 -6.83 9.44 -3.12
CA ALA A 106 -7.64 8.59 -2.25
C ALA A 106 -7.56 9.03 -0.78
N TYR A 107 -6.37 9.43 -0.35
CA TYR A 107 -6.12 9.85 1.03
C TYR A 107 -7.02 11.02 1.43
N ARG A 108 -7.21 11.97 0.51
CA ARG A 108 -7.96 13.19 0.81
C ARG A 108 -9.46 12.97 0.92
N ARG A 109 -9.92 11.80 0.57
CA ARG A 109 -11.34 11.47 0.67
C ARG A 109 -11.74 10.96 2.05
N HIS A 110 -10.78 10.70 2.92
CA HIS A 110 -11.02 10.10 4.23
C HIS A 110 -10.16 10.74 5.31
N ASN A 111 -10.44 10.38 6.55
CA ASN A 111 -9.59 10.73 7.70
C ASN A 111 -8.67 9.56 7.96
N VAL A 112 -7.45 9.63 7.48
CA VAL A 112 -6.53 8.50 7.47
C VAL A 112 -5.35 8.77 8.39
N ARG A 113 -5.01 7.79 9.21
CA ARG A 113 -3.74 7.80 9.91
C ARG A 113 -3.06 6.45 9.76
N PHE A 114 -1.75 6.48 9.81
CA PHE A 114 -0.93 5.28 9.71
C PHE A 114 -0.35 4.93 11.05
N VAL A 115 -0.23 3.63 11.29
CA VAL A 115 0.50 3.09 12.44
C VAL A 115 1.60 2.19 11.88
N TRP A 116 2.85 2.52 12.19
CA TRP A 116 3.95 1.67 11.80
C TRP A 116 3.98 0.46 12.69
N VAL A 117 4.10 -0.72 12.09
CA VAL A 117 4.29 -1.97 12.83
C VAL A 117 5.67 -2.51 12.46
N LYS A 118 6.36 -3.04 13.44
CA LYS A 118 7.67 -3.60 13.19
C LYS A 118 7.53 -4.82 12.29
N GLY A 119 8.44 -4.97 11.33
CA GLY A 119 8.40 -6.10 10.42
C GLY A 119 8.36 -7.43 11.16
N GLN A 120 7.86 -8.47 10.50
CA GLN A 120 7.57 -9.75 11.11
C GLN A 120 6.50 -9.57 12.18
N ALA A 121 5.46 -8.90 11.81
CA ALA A 121 4.45 -8.42 12.71
C ALA A 121 3.89 -9.51 13.60
N GLU A 122 3.58 -9.08 14.80
CA GLU A 122 3.05 -9.96 15.83
C GLU A 122 1.56 -10.20 15.66
N THR A 123 0.90 -9.47 14.78
CA THR A 123 -0.52 -9.60 14.62
C THR A 123 -0.87 -10.58 13.52
N LYS A 124 -1.99 -11.25 13.72
CA LYS A 124 -2.51 -12.22 12.76
C LYS A 124 -2.74 -11.59 11.39
N GLU A 125 -3.27 -10.38 11.37
CA GLU A 125 -3.66 -9.76 10.10
C GLU A 125 -2.44 -9.29 9.31
N ASN A 126 -1.41 -8.79 9.97
CA ASN A 126 -0.17 -8.44 9.28
C ASN A 126 0.48 -9.67 8.65
N ASN A 127 0.49 -10.78 9.39
CA ASN A 127 1.01 -12.04 8.87
C ASN A 127 0.20 -12.49 7.65
N ARG A 128 -1.12 -12.32 7.71
CA ARG A 128 -1.97 -12.69 6.58
C ARG A 128 -1.65 -11.85 5.35
N CYS A 129 -1.42 -10.55 5.53
CA CYS A 129 -1.06 -9.68 4.41
C CYS A 129 0.26 -10.12 3.77
N ASP A 130 1.24 -10.51 4.57
CA ASP A 130 2.50 -11.03 4.05
C ASP A 130 2.26 -12.28 3.22
N GLN A 131 1.47 -13.21 3.72
CA GLN A 131 1.14 -14.44 2.98
C GLN A 131 0.47 -14.12 1.65
N LEU A 132 -0.48 -13.18 1.66
CA LEU A 132 -1.18 -12.79 0.45
C LEU A 132 -0.22 -12.14 -0.56
N ALA A 133 0.67 -11.29 -0.09
CA ALA A 133 1.62 -10.60 -0.95
C ALA A 133 2.58 -11.58 -1.61
N VAL A 134 3.12 -12.51 -0.82
CA VAL A 134 4.06 -13.50 -1.33
C VAL A 134 3.37 -14.44 -2.33
N ALA A 135 2.17 -14.91 -1.99
CA ALA A 135 1.43 -15.80 -2.89
C ALA A 135 1.11 -15.09 -4.20
N ALA A 136 0.74 -13.82 -4.15
CA ALA A 136 0.45 -13.04 -5.35
C ALA A 136 1.69 -12.88 -6.21
N ALA A 137 2.84 -12.61 -5.60
CA ALA A 137 4.10 -12.46 -6.32
C ALA A 137 4.53 -13.76 -7.01
N ASN A 138 4.12 -14.89 -6.46
CA ASN A 138 4.48 -16.21 -6.99
C ASN A 138 3.47 -16.73 -8.02
N GLY A 139 2.49 -15.94 -8.39
CA GLY A 139 1.49 -16.34 -9.36
C GLY A 139 2.05 -16.51 -10.75
N THR A 140 1.23 -17.07 -11.65
CA THR A 140 1.57 -17.23 -13.05
C THR A 140 0.83 -16.20 -13.89
N ALA A 141 1.36 -15.87 -15.07
CA ALA A 141 0.73 -14.95 -16.00
C ALA A 141 0.46 -13.58 -15.32
N LEU A 142 1.42 -13.11 -14.56
CA LEU A 142 1.25 -11.85 -13.84
C LEU A 142 1.19 -10.67 -14.82
N PRO A 143 0.31 -9.70 -14.54
CA PRO A 143 0.27 -8.48 -15.36
C PRO A 143 1.50 -7.62 -15.15
N GLU A 144 1.62 -6.63 -16.01
CA GLU A 144 2.69 -5.66 -15.95
C GLU A 144 2.32 -4.56 -14.98
N ASP A 145 3.29 -4.09 -14.18
CA ASP A 145 3.14 -2.87 -13.40
C ASP A 145 3.45 -1.72 -14.34
N THR A 146 2.42 -1.16 -14.96
CA THR A 146 2.59 -0.22 -16.06
C THR A 146 3.22 1.09 -15.65
N GLY A 147 3.14 1.45 -14.38
CA GLY A 147 3.75 2.69 -13.89
C GLY A 147 5.21 2.53 -13.47
N TYR A 148 5.72 1.31 -13.44
CA TYR A 148 7.11 1.10 -13.06
C TYR A 148 8.02 1.43 -14.23
N GLN A 149 8.99 2.31 -14.00
CA GLN A 149 9.86 2.81 -15.07
C GLN A 149 11.29 2.31 -14.96
N GLY A 150 11.51 1.36 -14.07
CA GLY A 150 12.85 0.83 -13.88
C GLY A 150 13.67 1.69 -12.92
N GLU A 151 14.89 1.24 -12.67
CA GLU A 151 15.83 1.96 -11.81
C GLU A 151 16.54 3.03 -12.61
N ASN A 152 16.44 4.24 -12.13
CA ASN A 152 17.18 5.36 -12.72
C ASN A 152 17.89 6.12 -11.65
#